data_e53d2823d732561fc5606ba47447d9a0
#
_entry.id   e53d2823d732561fc5606ba47447d9a0
#
_cell.length_a   1.000
_cell.length_b   1.000
_cell.length_c   1.000
_cell.angle_alpha   90.00
_cell.angle_beta   90.00
_cell.angle_gamma   90.00
#
_symmetry.space_group_name_H-M   'P 1'
#
loop_
_entity.id
_entity.type
_entity.pdbx_description
1 polymer ?
#
loop_
_entity_poly.entity_id
_entity_poly.type
_entity_poly.pdbx_seq_one_letter_code
_entity_poly.pdbx_strand_id
1 'polypeptide(L)'
;NDLESYSLELGKLSIAIIKLISKALKINGNELLELFEDLSQSMRMNCYPPCPQPEHVIGLNPHSDAGALTILLQVNEMEGLQIRKDGMWIPIKPLSNAFVINVGDILE
;
A
#
# COMPACT_ATOMS: atom_id res chain seq x y z
N ASN A 1 -0.16 23.02 3.27
CA ASN A 1 0.54 22.59 2.05
C ASN A 1 -0.19 21.33 1.54
N ASP A 2 -0.24 21.12 0.22
CA ASP A 2 -1.05 20.06 -0.41
C ASP A 2 -0.62 18.65 0.02
N LEU A 3 0.68 18.40 0.16
CA LEU A 3 1.19 17.12 0.66
C LEU A 3 0.79 16.85 2.10
N GLU A 4 0.78 17.86 2.94
CA GLU A 4 0.34 17.73 4.32
C GLU A 4 -1.16 17.41 4.39
N SER A 5 -1.97 18.12 3.64
CA SER A 5 -3.41 17.85 3.56
C SER A 5 -3.69 16.46 3.02
N TYR A 6 -2.98 16.04 1.97
CA TYR A 6 -3.09 14.71 1.41
C TYR A 6 -2.69 13.63 2.42
N SER A 7 -1.58 13.81 3.13
CA SER A 7 -1.12 12.89 4.18
C SER A 7 -2.16 12.73 5.30
N LEU A 8 -2.76 13.85 5.76
CA LEU A 8 -3.81 13.82 6.78
C LEU A 8 -5.04 13.04 6.33
N GLU A 9 -5.49 13.20 5.08
CA GLU A 9 -6.63 12.45 4.54
C GLU A 9 -6.32 10.96 4.38
N LEU A 10 -5.10 10.61 3.97
CA LEU A 10 -4.67 9.21 3.93
C LEU A 10 -4.59 8.59 5.33
N GLY A 11 -4.17 9.35 6.33
CA GLY A 11 -4.21 8.92 7.73
C GLY A 11 -5.63 8.58 8.20
N LYS A 12 -6.61 9.42 7.88
CA LYS A 12 -8.03 9.13 8.18
C LYS A 12 -8.54 7.90 7.45
N LEU A 13 -8.14 7.72 6.19
CA LEU A 13 -8.50 6.55 5.39
C LEU A 13 -7.91 5.27 5.99
N SER A 14 -6.64 5.28 6.40
CA SER A 14 -5.98 4.12 7.03
C SER A 14 -6.68 3.70 8.32
N ILE A 15 -7.05 4.66 9.18
CA ILE A 15 -7.82 4.40 10.41
C ILE A 15 -9.18 3.75 10.08
N ALA A 16 -9.88 4.26 9.07
CA ALA A 16 -11.15 3.68 8.65
C ALA A 16 -11.01 2.22 8.17
N ILE A 17 -9.95 1.93 7.40
CA ILE A 17 -9.66 0.58 6.90
C ILE A 17 -9.32 -0.35 8.07
N ILE A 18 -8.47 0.06 9.01
CA ILE A 18 -8.12 -0.73 10.20
C ILE A 18 -9.37 -1.05 11.02
N LYS A 19 -10.30 -0.10 11.20
CA LYS A 19 -11.58 -0.35 11.86
C LYS A 19 -12.44 -1.38 11.13
N LEU A 20 -12.45 -1.37 9.79
CA LEU A 20 -13.17 -2.37 9.00
C LEU A 20 -12.53 -3.74 9.12
N ILE A 21 -11.21 -3.84 9.11
CA ILE A 21 -10.47 -5.08 9.34
C ILE A 21 -10.79 -5.64 10.72
N SER A 22 -10.73 -4.80 11.76
CA SER A 22 -11.08 -5.20 13.14
C SER A 22 -12.49 -5.78 13.22
N LYS A 23 -13.45 -5.14 12.57
CA LYS A 23 -14.84 -5.61 12.51
C LYS A 23 -14.95 -6.96 11.80
N ALA A 24 -14.22 -7.13 10.69
CA ALA A 24 -14.22 -8.39 9.93
C ALA A 24 -13.62 -9.54 10.75
N LEU A 25 -12.57 -9.26 11.51
CA LEU A 25 -11.88 -10.22 12.39
C LEU A 25 -12.58 -10.41 13.74
N LYS A 26 -13.64 -9.64 14.03
CA LYS A 26 -14.37 -9.65 15.32
C LYS A 26 -13.47 -9.30 16.52
N ILE A 27 -12.47 -8.46 16.32
CA ILE A 27 -11.62 -7.90 17.37
C ILE A 27 -12.12 -6.52 17.77
N ASN A 28 -11.79 -6.11 19.00
CA ASN A 28 -12.09 -4.74 19.43
C ASN A 28 -11.27 -3.74 18.61
N GLY A 29 -11.97 -2.86 17.88
CA GLY A 29 -11.32 -1.90 16.98
C GLY A 29 -10.43 -0.89 17.70
N ASN A 30 -10.71 -0.59 18.97
CA ASN A 30 -9.86 0.31 19.75
C ASN A 30 -8.55 -0.38 20.16
N GLU A 31 -8.58 -1.64 20.56
CA GLU A 31 -7.38 -2.42 20.87
C GLU A 31 -6.45 -2.52 19.66
N LEU A 32 -7.00 -2.75 18.46
CA LEU A 32 -6.18 -2.77 17.26
C LEU A 32 -5.60 -1.39 16.94
N LEU A 33 -6.35 -0.31 17.13
CA LEU A 33 -5.88 1.04 16.89
C LEU A 33 -4.78 1.47 17.89
N GLU A 34 -4.90 1.08 19.17
CA GLU A 34 -3.88 1.35 20.19
C GLU A 34 -2.51 0.76 19.81
N LEU A 35 -2.48 -0.39 19.11
CA LEU A 35 -1.25 -0.95 18.58
C LEU A 35 -0.60 -0.07 17.51
N PHE A 36 -1.35 0.85 16.93
CA PHE A 36 -0.91 1.73 15.84
C PHE A 36 -0.81 3.20 16.24
N GLU A 37 -1.09 3.58 17.51
CA GLU A 37 -1.00 4.97 17.97
C GLU A 37 0.41 5.55 17.83
N ASP A 38 1.44 4.72 18.02
CA ASP A 38 2.85 5.12 17.91
C ASP A 38 3.45 4.92 16.51
N LEU A 39 2.67 4.45 15.52
CA LEU A 39 3.18 4.21 14.18
C LEU A 39 3.27 5.50 13.38
N SER A 40 4.45 5.72 12.82
CA SER A 40 4.69 6.84 11.92
C SER A 40 4.08 6.59 10.54
N GLN A 41 3.53 7.64 9.96
CA GLN A 41 3.19 7.66 8.54
C GLN A 41 4.42 8.10 7.73
N SER A 42 4.78 7.34 6.71
CA SER A 42 5.81 7.70 5.75
C SER A 42 5.24 7.75 4.33
N MET A 43 5.81 8.59 3.49
CA MET A 43 5.44 8.70 2.08
C MET A 43 6.66 8.48 1.20
N ARG A 44 6.54 7.65 0.18
CA ARG A 44 7.55 7.43 -0.84
C ARG A 44 6.96 7.74 -2.21
N MET A 45 7.69 8.51 -3.00
CA MET A 45 7.38 8.77 -4.40
C MET A 45 8.39 8.04 -5.27
N ASN A 46 7.92 7.16 -6.14
CA ASN A 46 8.74 6.40 -7.06
C ASN A 46 8.49 6.87 -8.49
N CYS A 47 9.57 7.06 -9.26
CA CYS A 47 9.50 7.34 -10.68
C CYS A 47 10.33 6.28 -11.42
N TYR A 48 9.70 5.59 -12.35
CA TYR A 48 10.34 4.60 -13.21
C TYR A 48 10.40 5.16 -14.63
N PRO A 49 11.56 5.70 -15.08
CA PRO A 49 11.68 6.18 -16.44
C PRO A 49 11.61 5.04 -17.45
N PRO A 50 11.29 5.32 -18.74
CA PRO A 50 11.35 4.31 -19.79
C PRO A 50 12.72 3.60 -19.80
N CYS A 51 12.69 2.27 -19.80
CA CYS A 51 13.90 1.45 -19.82
C CYS A 51 14.12 0.89 -21.23
N PRO A 52 15.32 1.10 -21.84
CA PRO A 52 15.61 0.58 -23.17
C PRO A 52 15.80 -0.94 -23.23
N GLN A 53 16.04 -1.59 -22.09
CA GLN A 53 16.26 -3.05 -21.98
C GLN A 53 15.48 -3.59 -20.78
N PRO A 54 14.14 -3.58 -20.82
CA PRO A 54 13.30 -3.94 -19.67
C PRO A 54 13.45 -5.41 -19.27
N GLU A 55 13.87 -6.29 -20.16
CA GLU A 55 14.12 -7.72 -19.91
C GLU A 55 15.31 -7.97 -18.99
N HIS A 56 16.18 -6.97 -18.78
CA HIS A 56 17.36 -7.06 -17.93
C HIS A 56 17.21 -6.31 -16.60
N VAL A 57 16.06 -5.68 -16.36
CA VAL A 57 15.89 -4.78 -15.21
C VAL A 57 14.63 -5.12 -14.43
N ILE A 58 14.74 -5.12 -13.12
CA ILE A 58 13.60 -5.19 -12.19
C ILE A 58 13.46 -3.79 -11.57
N GLY A 59 12.29 -3.19 -11.67
CA GLY A 59 12.03 -1.85 -11.14
C GLY A 59 12.11 -1.80 -9.60
N LEU A 60 11.61 -2.83 -8.93
CA LEU A 60 11.70 -3.01 -7.49
C LEU A 60 11.77 -4.51 -7.18
N ASN A 61 12.70 -4.88 -6.31
CA ASN A 61 12.84 -6.28 -5.91
C ASN A 61 11.58 -6.78 -5.17
N PRO A 62 11.27 -8.08 -5.29
CA PRO A 62 10.24 -8.71 -4.46
C PRO A 62 10.49 -8.46 -2.98
N HIS A 63 9.45 -8.01 -2.29
CA HIS A 63 9.49 -7.71 -0.85
C HIS A 63 8.08 -7.80 -0.25
N SER A 64 8.00 -7.85 1.06
CA SER A 64 6.84 -7.50 1.85
C SER A 64 7.01 -6.09 2.41
N ASP A 65 5.92 -5.44 2.77
CA ASP A 65 5.94 -4.12 3.39
C ASP A 65 6.02 -4.26 4.91
N ALA A 66 7.01 -3.64 5.52
CA ALA A 66 7.24 -3.74 6.98
C ALA A 66 6.19 -3.01 7.84
N GLY A 67 5.30 -2.23 7.23
CA GLY A 67 4.25 -1.49 7.94
C GLY A 67 2.99 -2.32 8.20
N ALA A 68 1.94 -1.65 8.68
CA ALA A 68 0.62 -2.25 8.85
C ALA A 68 -0.18 -2.23 7.54
N LEU A 69 -0.26 -1.08 6.90
CA LEU A 69 -0.95 -0.87 5.63
C LEU A 69 -0.08 -0.06 4.67
N THR A 70 -0.12 -0.44 3.42
CA THR A 70 0.38 0.38 2.30
C THR A 70 -0.81 0.85 1.46
N ILE A 71 -0.88 2.15 1.23
CA ILE A 71 -1.85 2.78 0.33
C ILE A 71 -1.09 3.30 -0.87
N LEU A 72 -1.22 2.63 -2.01
CA LEU A 72 -0.51 2.94 -3.24
C LEU A 72 -1.42 3.69 -4.20
N LEU A 73 -1.00 4.89 -4.62
CA LEU A 73 -1.58 5.62 -5.74
C LEU A 73 -0.70 5.44 -6.98
N GLN A 74 -1.24 4.81 -8.01
CA GLN A 74 -0.60 4.79 -9.31
C GLN A 74 -1.20 5.89 -10.19
N VAL A 75 -0.35 6.83 -10.64
CA VAL A 75 -0.79 8.03 -11.40
C VAL A 75 -0.81 7.83 -12.91
N ASN A 76 -0.47 6.64 -13.41
CA ASN A 76 -0.51 6.30 -14.82
C ASN A 76 -1.16 4.92 -15.02
N GLU A 77 -1.45 4.57 -16.28
CA GLU A 77 -2.12 3.31 -16.63
C GLU A 77 -1.16 2.15 -16.99
N MET A 78 0.15 2.36 -16.82
CA MET A 78 1.14 1.33 -17.14
C MET A 78 1.16 0.26 -16.06
N GLU A 79 0.93 -0.99 -16.45
CA GLU A 79 1.02 -2.12 -15.54
C GLU A 79 2.47 -2.31 -15.05
N GLY A 80 2.66 -2.40 -13.74
CA GLY A 80 3.98 -2.56 -13.14
C GLY A 80 3.93 -3.31 -11.81
N LEU A 81 2.88 -3.08 -11.02
CA LEU A 81 2.69 -3.78 -9.75
C LEU A 81 2.28 -5.23 -10.00
N GLN A 82 2.95 -6.14 -9.29
CA GLN A 82 2.60 -7.57 -9.28
C GLN A 82 2.56 -8.07 -7.85
N ILE A 83 1.67 -9.00 -7.58
CA ILE A 83 1.62 -9.73 -6.31
C ILE A 83 2.02 -11.19 -6.54
N ARG A 84 2.67 -11.81 -5.56
CA ARG A 84 3.02 -13.23 -5.62
C ARG A 84 2.01 -14.06 -4.86
N LYS A 85 1.40 -15.04 -5.52
CA LYS A 85 0.49 -16.00 -4.90
C LYS A 85 0.77 -17.40 -5.44
N ASP A 86 0.91 -18.36 -4.55
CA ASP A 86 1.15 -19.78 -4.92
C ASP A 86 2.34 -19.96 -5.88
N GLY A 87 3.39 -19.16 -5.68
CA GLY A 87 4.59 -19.16 -6.52
C GLY A 87 4.48 -18.40 -7.85
N MET A 88 3.31 -17.92 -8.21
CA MET A 88 3.05 -17.18 -9.45
C MET A 88 2.97 -15.67 -9.21
N TRP A 89 3.46 -14.89 -10.17
CA TRP A 89 3.31 -13.44 -10.21
C TRP A 89 2.01 -13.08 -10.93
N ILE A 90 1.16 -12.33 -10.25
CA ILE A 90 -0.14 -11.87 -10.75
C ILE A 90 -0.05 -10.36 -10.94
N PRO A 91 -0.22 -9.85 -12.17
CA PRO A 91 -0.22 -8.41 -12.41
C PRO A 91 -1.47 -7.77 -11.81
N ILE A 92 -1.29 -6.61 -11.21
CA ILE A 92 -2.38 -5.77 -10.71
C ILE A 92 -2.63 -4.67 -11.74
N LYS A 93 -3.78 -4.74 -12.39
CA LYS A 93 -4.17 -3.75 -13.37
C LYS A 93 -4.52 -2.43 -12.66
N PRO A 94 -3.88 -1.30 -13.02
CA PRO A 94 -4.21 -0.02 -12.43
C PRO A 94 -5.65 0.37 -12.77
N LEU A 95 -6.31 0.96 -11.81
CA LEU A 95 -7.65 1.51 -11.96
C LEU A 95 -7.58 3.02 -11.75
N SER A 96 -8.09 3.78 -12.70
CA SER A 96 -8.11 5.25 -12.63
C SER A 96 -8.85 5.72 -11.39
N ASN A 97 -8.30 6.74 -10.72
CA ASN A 97 -8.85 7.32 -9.49
C ASN A 97 -9.06 6.33 -8.33
N ALA A 98 -8.25 5.28 -8.26
CA ALA A 98 -8.32 4.30 -7.20
C ALA A 98 -6.96 4.11 -6.51
N PHE A 99 -7.01 3.71 -5.26
CA PHE A 99 -5.85 3.22 -4.52
C PHE A 99 -5.79 1.69 -4.59
N VAL A 100 -4.58 1.16 -4.62
CA VAL A 100 -4.31 -0.23 -4.25
C VAL A 100 -3.89 -0.24 -2.79
N ILE A 101 -4.52 -1.10 -2.00
CA ILE A 101 -4.23 -1.22 -0.58
C ILE A 101 -3.80 -2.64 -0.29
N ASN A 102 -2.67 -2.80 0.37
CA ASN A 102 -2.19 -4.08 0.86
C ASN A 102 -1.87 -4.02 2.35
N VAL A 103 -2.03 -5.17 2.97
CA VAL A 103 -1.62 -5.43 4.35
C VAL A 103 -0.11 -5.65 4.35
N GLY A 104 0.58 -5.10 5.34
CA GLY A 104 2.00 -5.34 5.56
C GLY A 104 2.24 -6.32 6.72
N ASP A 105 3.52 -6.59 6.98
CA ASP A 105 3.99 -7.63 7.92
C ASP A 105 3.43 -7.49 9.35
N ILE A 106 3.07 -6.28 9.77
CA ILE A 106 2.52 -6.05 11.13
C ILE A 106 1.09 -6.59 11.27
N LEU A 107 0.32 -6.64 10.18
CA LEU A 107 -1.06 -7.14 10.19
C LEU A 107 -1.21 -8.56 9.59
N GLU A 108 -0.15 -9.14 9.09
CA GLU A 108 -0.11 -10.50 8.58
C GLU A 108 0.02 -11.50 9.76
#